data_a0f517043390ac9889c475b34f49c211
#
_entry.id   a0f517043390ac9889c475b34f49c211
#
_cell.length_a   1.000
_cell.length_b   1.000
_cell.length_c   1.000
_cell.angle_alpha   90.00
_cell.angle_beta   90.00
_cell.angle_gamma   90.00
#
_symmetry.space_group_name_H-M   'P 1'
#
loop_
_entity.id
_entity.type
_entity.pdbx_description
1 polymer ?
#
loop_
_entity_poly.entity_id
_entity_poly.type
_entity_poly.pdbx_seq_one_letter_code
_entity_poly.pdbx_strand_id
1 'polypeptide(L)'
;MKKIIYSPGEPSGIGPDLIIKLSSSNLWEDLNIPIVSIGDPKLFIDRAAVLKKKIQIVELESPNEVSENTRGLLQIIKVTKCSNTRPGKLYKSNAQYVLNNLTYSIEQTLSLIHI
;
A
#
# COMPACT_ATOMS: atom_id res chain seq x y z
N MET A 1 7.26 -17.63 -6.41
CA MET A 1 6.39 -16.65 -7.08
C MET A 1 6.95 -15.25 -6.85
N LYS A 2 7.06 -14.46 -7.89
CA LYS A 2 7.49 -13.08 -7.77
C LYS A 2 6.32 -12.22 -7.29
N LYS A 3 6.62 -11.23 -6.48
CA LYS A 3 5.63 -10.27 -5.99
C LYS A 3 6.31 -8.92 -5.79
N ILE A 4 5.50 -7.85 -5.80
CA ILE A 4 5.98 -6.49 -5.58
C ILE A 4 5.43 -6.00 -4.26
N ILE A 5 6.31 -5.43 -3.45
CA ILE A 5 5.93 -4.73 -2.22
C ILE A 5 5.97 -3.24 -2.53
N TYR A 6 4.83 -2.59 -2.46
CA TYR A 6 4.70 -1.17 -2.74
C TYR A 6 4.67 -0.37 -1.44
N SER A 7 5.64 0.52 -1.29
CA SER A 7 5.70 1.43 -0.14
C SER A 7 5.31 2.84 -0.61
N PRO A 8 4.09 3.30 -0.29
CA PRO A 8 3.60 4.58 -0.82
C PRO A 8 4.32 5.82 -0.31
N GLY A 9 5.10 5.71 0.76
CA GLY A 9 5.80 6.86 1.34
C GLY A 9 4.91 7.72 2.22
N GLU A 10 5.03 9.03 2.06
CA GLU A 10 4.30 10.00 2.89
C GLU A 10 2.79 9.86 2.68
N PRO A 11 2.00 9.64 3.76
CA PRO A 11 0.55 9.40 3.63
C PRO A 11 -0.22 10.58 3.03
N SER A 12 0.29 11.80 3.16
CA SER A 12 -0.36 12.98 2.57
C SER A 12 0.08 13.25 1.13
N GLY A 13 1.02 12.45 0.61
CA GLY A 13 1.53 12.59 -0.75
C GLY A 13 0.70 11.85 -1.78
N ILE A 14 1.25 11.72 -2.97
CA ILE A 14 0.57 11.10 -4.11
C ILE A 14 0.70 9.57 -4.14
N GLY A 15 1.59 8.99 -3.34
CA GLY A 15 1.81 7.55 -3.34
C GLY A 15 0.55 6.72 -3.11
N PRO A 16 -0.23 7.02 -2.06
CA PRO A 16 -1.50 6.33 -1.83
C PRO A 16 -2.49 6.52 -2.99
N ASP A 17 -2.55 7.72 -3.57
CA ASP A 17 -3.44 8.01 -4.68
C ASP A 17 -3.11 7.16 -5.91
N LEU A 18 -1.82 7.00 -6.20
CA LEU A 18 -1.38 6.25 -7.37
C LEU A 18 -1.80 4.79 -7.29
N ILE A 19 -1.61 4.15 -6.15
CA ILE A 19 -1.96 2.73 -6.01
C ILE A 19 -3.48 2.53 -5.99
N ILE A 20 -4.22 3.48 -5.44
CA ILE A 20 -5.68 3.42 -5.45
C ILE A 20 -6.20 3.54 -6.88
N LYS A 21 -5.67 4.48 -7.65
CA LYS A 21 -6.07 4.66 -9.05
C LYS A 21 -5.70 3.45 -9.89
N LEU A 22 -4.49 2.92 -9.70
CA LEU A 22 -4.04 1.76 -10.44
C LEU A 22 -4.89 0.53 -10.13
N SER A 23 -5.18 0.28 -8.85
CA SER A 23 -5.95 -0.90 -8.45
C SER A 23 -7.40 -0.86 -8.93
N SER A 24 -7.93 0.33 -9.23
CA SER A 24 -9.28 0.48 -9.78
C SER A 24 -9.31 0.50 -11.30
N SER A 25 -8.15 0.42 -11.96
CA SER A 25 -8.04 0.48 -13.42
C SER A 25 -8.02 -0.88 -14.08
N ASN A 26 -8.22 -0.88 -15.40
CA ASN A 26 -8.14 -2.11 -16.20
C ASN A 26 -6.71 -2.70 -16.22
N LEU A 27 -5.70 -1.86 -16.03
CA LEU A 27 -4.30 -2.30 -16.05
C LEU A 27 -3.95 -3.20 -14.87
N TRP A 28 -4.70 -3.09 -13.77
CA TRP A 28 -4.39 -3.82 -12.53
C TRP A 28 -4.36 -5.33 -12.76
N GLU A 29 -5.36 -5.86 -13.42
CA GLU A 29 -5.45 -7.29 -13.69
C GLU A 29 -4.47 -7.76 -14.76
N ASP A 30 -4.02 -6.85 -15.62
CA ASP A 30 -3.05 -7.17 -16.67
C ASP A 30 -1.63 -7.28 -16.14
N LEU A 31 -1.38 -6.83 -14.91
CA LEU A 31 -0.09 -6.98 -14.27
C LEU A 31 0.06 -8.42 -13.78
N ASN A 32 1.05 -9.12 -14.32
CA ASN A 32 1.26 -10.54 -14.03
C ASN A 32 1.97 -10.79 -12.71
N ILE A 33 2.28 -9.74 -11.95
CA ILE A 33 2.98 -9.84 -10.68
C ILE A 33 2.06 -9.33 -9.59
N PRO A 34 1.74 -10.16 -8.57
CA PRO A 34 0.92 -9.71 -7.44
C PRO A 34 1.59 -8.55 -6.69
N ILE A 35 0.80 -7.56 -6.31
CA ILE A 35 1.27 -6.37 -5.61
C ILE A 35 0.57 -6.26 -4.27
N VAL A 36 1.37 -6.10 -3.21
CA VAL A 36 0.87 -5.80 -1.87
C VAL A 36 1.40 -4.43 -1.44
N SER A 37 0.53 -3.60 -0.88
CA SER A 37 0.92 -2.27 -0.38
C SER A 37 1.16 -2.34 1.12
N ILE A 38 2.12 -1.56 1.58
CA ILE A 38 2.39 -1.41 3.01
C ILE A 38 1.74 -0.11 3.46
N GLY A 39 0.92 -0.17 4.49
CA GLY A 39 0.31 1.03 5.02
C GLY A 39 -0.85 0.75 5.96
N ASP A 40 -1.46 1.83 6.44
CA ASP A 40 -2.64 1.75 7.29
C ASP A 40 -3.88 1.61 6.41
N PRO A 41 -4.64 0.53 6.50
CA PRO A 41 -5.84 0.33 5.68
C PRO A 41 -6.81 1.51 5.75
N LYS A 42 -6.94 2.13 6.91
CA LYS A 42 -7.84 3.28 7.07
C LYS A 42 -7.44 4.45 6.17
N LEU A 43 -6.14 4.70 6.02
CA LEU A 43 -5.64 5.75 5.12
C LEU A 43 -6.14 5.51 3.69
N PHE A 44 -6.04 4.28 3.22
CA PHE A 44 -6.46 3.94 1.84
C PHE A 44 -7.98 4.01 1.67
N ILE A 45 -8.73 3.58 2.69
CA ILE A 45 -10.19 3.68 2.67
C ILE A 45 -10.61 5.14 2.59
N ASP A 46 -10.05 6.00 3.44
CA ASP A 46 -10.39 7.42 3.47
C ASP A 46 -9.98 8.12 2.18
N ARG A 47 -8.80 7.80 1.66
CA ARG A 47 -8.30 8.42 0.43
C ARG A 47 -9.11 7.97 -0.80
N ALA A 48 -9.52 6.71 -0.85
CA ALA A 48 -10.38 6.20 -1.92
C ALA A 48 -11.71 6.95 -1.96
N ALA A 49 -12.27 7.24 -0.78
CA ALA A 49 -13.50 8.03 -0.68
C ALA A 49 -13.31 9.44 -1.24
N VAL A 50 -12.19 10.09 -0.91
CA VAL A 50 -11.86 11.42 -1.44
C VAL A 50 -11.71 11.38 -2.96
N LEU A 51 -11.09 10.35 -3.49
CA LEU A 51 -10.87 10.18 -4.94
C LEU A 51 -12.11 9.66 -5.67
N LYS A 52 -13.17 9.33 -4.93
CA LYS A 52 -14.41 8.74 -5.47
C LYS A 52 -14.14 7.45 -6.23
N LYS A 53 -13.22 6.64 -5.72
CA LYS A 53 -12.91 5.32 -6.26
C LYS A 53 -13.50 4.24 -5.37
N LYS A 54 -14.16 3.26 -5.99
CA LYS A 54 -14.72 2.11 -5.26
C LYS A 54 -13.67 1.02 -5.26
N ILE A 55 -13.03 0.81 -4.12
CA ILE A 55 -12.08 -0.28 -3.96
C ILE A 55 -12.39 -1.01 -2.65
N GLN A 56 -12.08 -2.30 -2.66
CA GLN A 56 -12.14 -3.13 -1.46
C GLN A 56 -10.73 -3.27 -0.92
N ILE A 57 -10.58 -3.05 0.38
CA ILE A 57 -9.29 -3.20 1.07
C ILE A 57 -9.27 -4.54 1.77
N VAL A 58 -8.23 -5.32 1.50
CA VAL A 58 -7.99 -6.61 2.18
C VAL A 58 -6.70 -6.49 2.96
N GLU A 59 -6.78 -6.71 4.26
CA GLU A 59 -5.61 -6.66 5.13
C GLU A 59 -4.96 -8.05 5.20
N LEU A 60 -3.66 -8.10 4.90
CA LEU A 60 -2.85 -9.31 4.99
C LEU A 60 -1.87 -9.18 6.14
N GLU A 61 -1.44 -10.28 6.69
CA GLU A 61 -0.43 -10.28 7.76
C GLU A 61 0.98 -10.47 7.24
N SER A 62 1.13 -11.09 6.06
CA SER A 62 2.43 -11.43 5.50
C SER A 62 2.38 -11.34 3.98
N PRO A 63 3.52 -10.98 3.33
CA PRO A 63 3.61 -11.01 1.87
C PRO A 63 3.33 -12.38 1.27
N ASN A 64 3.47 -13.45 2.04
CA ASN A 64 3.19 -14.81 1.57
C ASN A 64 1.71 -15.03 1.27
N GLU A 65 0.84 -14.19 1.82
CA GLU A 65 -0.61 -14.30 1.62
C GLU A 65 -1.11 -13.57 0.37
N VAL A 66 -0.22 -12.83 -0.33
CA VAL A 66 -0.63 -12.04 -1.48
C VAL A 66 -1.15 -12.95 -2.60
N SER A 67 -2.27 -12.55 -3.19
CA SER A 67 -2.87 -13.25 -4.32
C SER A 67 -2.82 -12.38 -5.57
N GLU A 68 -3.33 -12.90 -6.68
CA GLU A 68 -3.36 -12.17 -7.94
C GLU A 68 -4.11 -10.85 -7.82
N ASN A 69 -3.70 -9.87 -8.63
CA ASN A 69 -4.34 -8.58 -8.65
C ASN A 69 -5.76 -8.70 -9.20
N THR A 70 -6.72 -8.24 -8.44
CA THR A 70 -8.12 -8.21 -8.84
C THR A 70 -8.56 -6.74 -8.90
N ARG A 71 -9.16 -6.35 -10.02
CA ARG A 71 -9.61 -4.97 -10.20
C ARG A 71 -10.57 -4.56 -9.08
N GLY A 72 -10.30 -3.41 -8.48
CA GLY A 72 -11.11 -2.89 -7.39
C GLY A 72 -10.76 -3.48 -6.03
N LEU A 73 -9.70 -4.28 -5.94
CA LEU A 73 -9.26 -4.88 -4.69
C LEU A 73 -7.80 -4.53 -4.45
N LEU A 74 -7.50 -3.99 -3.28
CA LEU A 74 -6.14 -3.63 -2.88
C LEU A 74 -5.75 -4.40 -1.64
N GLN A 75 -4.64 -5.13 -1.70
CA GLN A 75 -4.11 -5.91 -0.60
C GLN A 75 -3.11 -5.08 0.17
N ILE A 76 -3.25 -5.01 1.50
CA ILE A 76 -2.45 -4.13 2.34
C ILE A 76 -1.92 -4.88 3.56
N ILE A 77 -0.66 -4.65 3.89
CA ILE A 77 -0.06 -5.10 5.14
C ILE A 77 0.12 -3.89 6.03
N LYS A 78 -0.47 -3.93 7.22
CA LYS A 78 -0.35 -2.87 8.22
C LYS A 78 0.86 -3.13 9.10
N VAL A 79 1.79 -2.17 9.13
CA VAL A 79 2.96 -2.22 10.01
C VAL A 79 2.72 -1.34 11.23
N THR A 80 2.30 -0.09 10.99
CA THR A 80 1.95 0.83 12.06
C THR A 80 0.73 1.66 11.65
N LYS A 81 0.06 2.22 12.65
CA LYS A 81 -1.07 3.08 12.42
C LYS A 81 -0.60 4.46 11.95
N CYS A 82 -1.27 4.97 10.93
CA CYS A 82 -1.08 6.34 10.48
C CYS A 82 -1.86 7.30 11.39
N SER A 83 -1.26 8.45 11.69
CA SER A 83 -1.96 9.49 12.43
C SER A 83 -2.71 10.42 11.47
N ASN A 84 -2.83 11.70 11.77
CA ASN A 84 -3.59 12.65 10.96
C ASN A 84 -3.07 12.73 9.52
N THR A 85 -3.98 12.75 8.53
CA THR A 85 -3.60 12.95 7.14
C THR A 85 -4.53 13.96 6.48
N ARG A 86 -3.94 14.81 5.63
CA ARG A 86 -4.65 15.65 4.68
C ARG A 86 -3.86 15.65 3.38
N PRO A 87 -4.50 15.44 2.22
CA PRO A 87 -3.79 15.50 0.96
C PRO A 87 -3.01 16.81 0.82
N GLY A 88 -1.73 16.69 0.48
CA GLY A 88 -0.84 17.83 0.30
C GLY A 88 -0.28 18.45 1.57
N LYS A 89 -0.62 17.94 2.75
CA LYS A 89 -0.10 18.48 4.01
C LYS A 89 0.78 17.46 4.74
N LEU A 90 2.00 17.86 5.10
CA LEU A 90 2.94 17.02 5.82
C LEU A 90 2.73 17.16 7.33
N TYR A 91 2.76 16.04 8.03
CA TYR A 91 2.71 15.98 9.49
C TYR A 91 3.94 15.25 10.01
N LYS A 92 4.65 15.88 10.96
CA LYS A 92 5.82 15.25 11.59
C LYS A 92 5.47 13.94 12.27
N SER A 93 4.25 13.85 12.81
CA SER A 93 3.77 12.65 13.48
C SER A 93 3.73 11.42 12.57
N ASN A 94 3.74 11.60 11.24
CA ASN A 94 3.74 10.50 10.29
C ASN A 94 5.15 10.10 9.82
N ALA A 95 6.21 10.80 10.26
CA ALA A 95 7.56 10.46 9.86
C ALA A 95 7.94 9.04 10.28
N GLN A 96 7.61 8.65 11.51
CA GLN A 96 7.89 7.30 12.00
C GLN A 96 7.08 6.25 11.25
N TYR A 97 5.84 6.57 10.90
CA TYR A 97 5.00 5.70 10.07
C TYR A 97 5.69 5.40 8.74
N VAL A 98 6.20 6.43 8.06
CA VAL A 98 6.90 6.25 6.77
C VAL A 98 8.16 5.40 6.96
N LEU A 99 8.95 5.69 7.99
CA LEU A 99 10.17 4.93 8.26
C LEU A 99 9.87 3.47 8.58
N ASN A 100 8.84 3.20 9.38
CA ASN A 100 8.47 1.84 9.73
C ASN A 100 8.03 1.04 8.49
N ASN A 101 7.25 1.67 7.63
CA ASN A 101 6.80 1.02 6.39
C ASN A 101 7.98 0.73 5.46
N LEU A 102 8.88 1.69 5.31
CA LEU A 102 10.06 1.52 4.47
C LEU A 102 10.99 0.44 5.01
N THR A 103 11.24 0.45 6.31
CA THR A 103 12.09 -0.56 6.98
C THR A 103 11.50 -1.94 6.79
N TYR A 104 10.19 -2.10 7.00
CA TYR A 104 9.51 -3.37 6.77
C TYR A 104 9.68 -3.85 5.33
N SER A 105 9.48 -2.96 4.36
CA SER A 105 9.61 -3.30 2.94
C SER A 105 11.02 -3.77 2.59
N ILE A 106 12.03 -3.09 3.12
CA ILE A 106 13.44 -3.45 2.90
C ILE A 106 13.74 -4.82 3.52
N GLU A 107 13.32 -5.04 4.76
CA GLU A 107 13.54 -6.31 5.44
C GLU A 107 12.91 -7.48 4.70
N GLN A 108 11.68 -7.31 4.22
CA GLN A 108 10.99 -8.35 3.45
C GLN A 108 11.72 -8.63 2.13
N THR A 109 12.18 -7.58 1.45
CA THR A 109 12.93 -7.73 0.21
C THR A 109 14.23 -8.49 0.44
N LEU A 110 14.97 -8.16 1.49
CA LEU A 110 16.24 -8.82 1.83
C LEU A 110 16.03 -10.28 2.22
N SER A 111 14.92 -10.60 2.88
CA SER A 111 14.62 -11.98 3.27
C SER A 111 14.35 -12.88 2.07
N LEU A 112 13.99 -12.32 0.91
CA LEU A 112 13.76 -13.06 -0.33
C LEU A 112 15.04 -13.28 -1.13
N ILE A 113 16.12 -12.60 -0.76
CA ILE A 113 17.43 -12.75 -1.39
C ILE A 113 18.25 -13.71 -0.55
N HIS A 114 18.38 -14.92 -1.03
CA HIS A 114 19.24 -15.91 -0.36
C HIS A 114 20.69 -15.69 -0.77
N ILE A 115 21.46 -15.30 0.18
CA ILE A 115 22.90 -15.12 -0.01
C ILE A 115 23.63 -16.34 0.56
#